data_adb003edcaefd81ef928618221f87c1d
#
_entry.id   adb003edcaefd81ef928618221f87c1d
#
_cell.length_a   1.000
_cell.length_b   1.000
_cell.length_c   1.000
_cell.angle_alpha   90.00
_cell.angle_beta   90.00
_cell.angle_gamma   90.00
#
_symmetry.space_group_name_H-M   'P 1'
#
loop_
_entity.id
_entity.type
_entity.pdbx_description
1 polymer ?
#
loop_
_entity_poly.entity_id
_entity_poly.type
_entity_poly.pdbx_seq_one_letter_code
_entity_poly.pdbx_strand_id
1 'polypeptide(L)'
;MMARLKRLLQKRLPWLYQLARRVTMASSFRYRYHRRPDSLIVVAGYSTGTTADDGRLIDRLSASYRQRAEAPTGMWGDFFRDLHGDIHNAILGSDRGRIEAILRNPVSSDLLYGFDYTARSFRRGGPRIEDRHDPALTLDGLLCLAEAVGARSLENPERYTWRARKTGAEEVMAQLEDAFRLRLSIPNPFPAEYGLVCRDSIMSYRVPQSIYQAWRISQIVKNIERPRVLEIGGGLGRTAYFARQFGITDYTIIDIPVSSLAQGYFLGRVLGDSAVQLHGEPFGASADRIKLMAPRFFLDGTDRYDLVLNVDSLTEMGSVAAREYWFAIRRRAGVFLSINHEANEFTVRELIKDSAGIAKINRAPSWMRRGYTEELVEFGGGS
;
A
#
# COMPACT_ATOMS: atom_id res chain seq x y z
N MET A 1 -17.27 7.30 20.68
CA MET A 1 -18.16 6.30 21.32
C MET A 1 -17.77 4.87 20.96
N MET A 2 -17.63 4.50 19.71
CA MET A 2 -17.27 3.15 19.25
C MET A 2 -15.92 2.64 19.75
N ALA A 3 -14.87 3.46 19.76
CA ALA A 3 -13.54 3.05 20.25
C ALA A 3 -13.51 2.75 21.76
N ARG A 4 -14.29 3.48 22.57
CA ARG A 4 -14.45 3.18 23.99
C ARG A 4 -15.21 1.88 24.25
N LEU A 5 -16.27 1.63 23.48
CA LEU A 5 -17.03 0.38 23.52
C LEU A 5 -16.17 -0.82 23.12
N LYS A 6 -15.38 -0.67 22.05
CA LYS A 6 -14.43 -1.67 21.59
C LYS A 6 -13.40 -2.04 22.66
N ARG A 7 -12.81 -1.05 23.34
CA ARG A 7 -11.86 -1.29 24.45
C ARG A 7 -12.52 -1.94 25.68
N LEU A 8 -13.76 -1.59 25.97
CA LEU A 8 -14.55 -2.20 27.06
C LEU A 8 -14.87 -3.67 26.76
N LEU A 9 -15.31 -3.99 25.54
CA LEU A 9 -15.57 -5.36 25.09
C LEU A 9 -14.29 -6.20 25.10
N GLN A 10 -13.16 -5.65 24.65
CA GLN A 10 -11.86 -6.34 24.71
C GLN A 10 -11.43 -6.72 26.13
N LYS A 11 -11.71 -5.85 27.11
CA LYS A 11 -11.29 -6.08 28.50
C LYS A 11 -12.28 -6.95 29.30
N ARG A 12 -13.60 -6.77 29.12
CA ARG A 12 -14.61 -7.42 29.96
C ARG A 12 -15.22 -8.69 29.34
N LEU A 13 -15.28 -8.79 28.03
CA LEU A 13 -15.86 -9.94 27.30
C LEU A 13 -14.98 -10.33 26.10
N PRO A 14 -13.74 -10.75 26.36
CA PRO A 14 -12.77 -11.03 25.27
C PRO A 14 -13.26 -12.08 24.28
N TRP A 15 -14.04 -13.08 24.74
CA TRP A 15 -14.61 -14.10 23.88
C TRP A 15 -15.66 -13.54 22.90
N LEU A 16 -16.53 -12.63 23.38
CA LEU A 16 -17.55 -11.98 22.54
C LEU A 16 -16.91 -11.06 21.50
N TYR A 17 -15.89 -10.32 21.92
CA TYR A 17 -15.09 -9.51 21.00
C TYR A 17 -14.43 -10.36 19.92
N GLN A 18 -13.85 -11.50 20.28
CA GLN A 18 -13.24 -12.43 19.34
C GLN A 18 -14.27 -13.06 18.39
N LEU A 19 -15.46 -13.38 18.88
CA LEU A 19 -16.55 -13.90 18.05
C LEU A 19 -17.02 -12.85 17.04
N ALA A 20 -17.29 -11.62 17.49
CA ALA A 20 -17.69 -10.52 16.61
C ALA A 20 -16.62 -10.22 15.57
N ARG A 21 -15.35 -10.25 15.96
CA ARG A 21 -14.22 -10.06 15.05
C ARG A 21 -14.13 -11.19 14.00
N ARG A 22 -14.33 -12.45 14.41
CA ARG A 22 -14.38 -13.59 13.46
C ARG A 22 -15.48 -13.43 12.42
N VAL A 23 -16.67 -13.00 12.83
CA VAL A 23 -17.79 -12.75 11.91
C VAL A 23 -17.45 -11.61 10.95
N THR A 24 -16.91 -10.52 11.46
CA THR A 24 -16.50 -9.37 10.65
C THR A 24 -15.38 -9.75 9.67
N MET A 25 -14.40 -10.54 10.13
CA MET A 25 -13.31 -11.02 9.28
C MET A 25 -13.81 -11.98 8.20
N ALA A 26 -14.73 -12.90 8.53
CA ALA A 26 -15.34 -13.78 7.55
C ALA A 26 -16.12 -13.02 6.47
N SER A 27 -16.69 -11.86 6.79
CA SER A 27 -17.40 -11.02 5.83
C SER A 27 -16.49 -10.26 4.86
N SER A 28 -15.19 -10.19 5.12
CA SER A 28 -14.22 -9.51 4.24
C SER A 28 -13.80 -10.34 3.03
N PHE A 29 -14.03 -11.66 3.06
CA PHE A 29 -13.74 -12.53 1.91
C PHE A 29 -14.77 -12.35 0.80
N ARG A 30 -14.29 -12.31 -0.44
CA ARG A 30 -15.13 -12.35 -1.63
C ARG A 30 -15.62 -13.76 -1.90
N TYR A 31 -14.74 -14.75 -1.73
CA TYR A 31 -15.02 -16.16 -1.97
C TYR A 31 -15.65 -16.82 -0.75
N ARG A 32 -16.89 -17.29 -0.86
CA ARG A 32 -17.64 -17.89 0.26
C ARG A 32 -17.08 -19.22 0.73
N TYR A 33 -16.40 -19.97 -0.15
CA TYR A 33 -15.98 -21.34 0.05
C TYR A 33 -14.47 -21.53 0.11
N HIS A 34 -13.76 -20.48 0.46
CA HIS A 34 -12.32 -20.52 0.54
C HIS A 34 -11.86 -21.50 1.62
N ARG A 35 -11.22 -22.61 1.20
CA ARG A 35 -10.50 -23.45 2.14
C ARG A 35 -9.26 -22.71 2.61
N ARG A 36 -8.98 -22.84 3.90
CA ARG A 36 -7.75 -22.30 4.51
C ARG A 36 -6.55 -22.80 3.70
N PRO A 37 -5.61 -21.92 3.34
CA PRO A 37 -4.40 -22.35 2.67
C PRO A 37 -3.70 -23.41 3.53
N ASP A 38 -3.29 -24.52 2.90
CA ASP A 38 -2.59 -25.60 3.61
C ASP A 38 -1.18 -25.16 4.09
N SER A 39 -0.66 -24.06 3.51
CA SER A 39 0.67 -23.51 3.79
C SER A 39 0.58 -22.21 4.56
N LEU A 40 0.29 -22.29 5.84
CA LEU A 40 0.47 -21.17 6.75
C LEU A 40 1.86 -21.29 7.35
N ILE A 41 2.84 -20.65 6.78
CA ILE A 41 4.18 -20.62 7.37
C ILE A 41 4.41 -19.24 7.94
N VAL A 42 4.56 -19.22 9.23
CA VAL A 42 5.13 -18.11 9.95
C VAL A 42 6.64 -18.33 9.94
N VAL A 43 7.38 -17.52 9.21
CA VAL A 43 8.84 -17.65 9.18
C VAL A 43 9.45 -16.53 9.98
N ALA A 44 9.90 -16.86 11.17
CA ALA A 44 10.83 -16.00 11.88
C ALA A 44 12.20 -16.08 11.17
N GLY A 45 12.72 -14.95 10.72
CA GLY A 45 14.07 -14.86 10.18
C GLY A 45 14.25 -15.03 8.67
N TYR A 46 13.16 -15.11 7.90
CA TYR A 46 13.28 -15.07 6.43
C TYR A 46 13.53 -13.63 5.96
N SER A 47 14.60 -13.42 5.25
CA SER A 47 14.91 -12.16 4.59
C SER A 47 15.64 -12.45 3.29
N THR A 48 15.15 -11.94 2.17
CA THR A 48 15.86 -11.91 0.89
C THR A 48 16.84 -10.73 0.82
N GLY A 49 16.79 -9.84 1.83
CA GLY A 49 17.66 -8.68 1.92
C GLY A 49 19.07 -9.13 2.30
N THR A 50 20.04 -8.73 1.48
CA THR A 50 21.45 -8.85 1.86
C THR A 50 21.71 -8.04 3.13
N THR A 51 22.59 -8.50 3.98
CA THR A 51 23.22 -7.71 5.06
C THR A 51 24.14 -6.61 4.49
N ALA A 52 23.95 -6.24 3.22
CA ALA A 52 24.71 -5.20 2.57
C ALA A 52 24.69 -3.92 3.41
N ASP A 53 25.78 -3.21 3.39
CA ASP A 53 25.96 -1.92 4.05
C ASP A 53 24.83 -0.95 3.62
N ASP A 54 23.81 -0.83 4.46
CA ASP A 54 22.70 0.10 4.29
C ASP A 54 22.94 1.44 5.00
N GLY A 55 24.13 1.63 5.53
CA GLY A 55 24.51 2.80 6.29
C GLY A 55 24.28 4.10 5.54
N ARG A 56 24.72 4.15 4.28
CA ARG A 56 24.54 5.31 3.40
C ARG A 56 23.04 5.60 3.14
N LEU A 57 22.24 4.56 2.92
CA LEU A 57 20.80 4.72 2.73
C LEU A 57 20.15 5.33 3.98
N ILE A 58 20.50 4.83 5.17
CA ILE A 58 19.98 5.33 6.45
C ILE A 58 20.36 6.79 6.67
N ASP A 59 21.57 7.20 6.31
CA ASP A 59 22.03 8.58 6.42
C ASP A 59 21.23 9.52 5.51
N ARG A 60 21.03 9.13 4.24
CA ARG A 60 20.24 9.86 3.27
C ARG A 60 18.78 10.02 3.76
N LEU A 61 18.18 8.93 4.23
CA LEU A 61 16.82 8.92 4.76
C LEU A 61 16.66 9.83 5.98
N SER A 62 17.62 9.76 6.91
CA SER A 62 17.64 10.60 8.11
C SER A 62 17.78 12.10 7.75
N ALA A 63 18.64 12.42 6.78
CA ALA A 63 18.81 13.79 6.30
C ALA A 63 17.53 14.32 5.63
N SER A 64 16.91 13.52 4.74
CA SER A 64 15.64 13.85 4.09
C SER A 64 14.50 14.04 5.11
N TYR A 65 14.43 13.17 6.12
CA TYR A 65 13.43 13.27 7.17
C TYR A 65 13.52 14.58 7.95
N ARG A 66 14.73 15.00 8.37
CA ARG A 66 14.94 16.24 9.12
C ARG A 66 14.49 17.50 8.37
N GLN A 67 14.57 17.49 7.03
CA GLN A 67 14.14 18.63 6.21
C GLN A 67 12.62 18.83 6.17
N ARG A 68 11.84 17.85 6.63
CA ARG A 68 10.39 17.86 6.59
C ARG A 68 9.76 17.24 7.85
N ALA A 69 10.40 17.39 8.99
CA ALA A 69 10.03 16.74 10.26
C ALA A 69 8.75 17.32 10.90
N GLU A 70 7.87 17.96 10.13
CA GLU A 70 6.58 18.43 10.61
C GLU A 70 5.66 17.25 10.98
N ALA A 71 5.01 17.36 12.14
CA ALA A 71 4.04 16.36 12.56
C ALA A 71 2.80 16.42 11.67
N PRO A 72 2.27 15.28 11.20
CA PRO A 72 1.02 15.24 10.48
C PRO A 72 -0.14 15.63 11.39
N THR A 73 -1.27 16.03 10.79
CA THR A 73 -2.51 16.40 11.49
C THR A 73 -3.57 15.30 11.36
N GLY A 74 -4.69 15.45 12.09
CA GLY A 74 -5.81 14.51 12.03
C GLY A 74 -5.46 13.11 12.56
N MET A 75 -6.05 12.08 11.97
CA MET A 75 -5.85 10.67 12.35
C MET A 75 -4.36 10.28 12.33
N TRP A 76 -3.62 10.74 11.34
CA TRP A 76 -2.18 10.49 11.22
C TRP A 76 -1.36 11.23 12.26
N GLY A 77 -1.84 12.39 12.75
CA GLY A 77 -1.27 13.08 13.91
C GLY A 77 -1.39 12.28 15.20
N ASP A 78 -2.51 11.58 15.40
CA ASP A 78 -2.70 10.68 16.54
C ASP A 78 -1.77 9.46 16.45
N PHE A 79 -1.66 8.84 15.27
CA PHE A 79 -0.71 7.73 15.07
C PHE A 79 0.75 8.16 15.25
N PHE A 80 1.10 9.34 14.75
CA PHE A 80 2.43 9.90 14.92
C PHE A 80 2.78 10.05 16.40
N ARG A 81 1.91 10.68 17.18
CA ARG A 81 2.11 10.91 18.60
C ARG A 81 2.17 9.62 19.41
N ASP A 82 1.26 8.67 19.13
CA ASP A 82 1.08 7.48 19.95
C ASP A 82 2.03 6.33 19.56
N LEU A 83 2.53 6.29 18.32
CA LEU A 83 3.20 5.12 17.75
C LEU A 83 4.54 5.44 17.06
N HIS A 84 4.68 6.60 16.42
CA HIS A 84 5.86 6.94 15.62
C HIS A 84 6.84 7.87 16.32
N GLY A 85 6.55 8.27 17.57
CA GLY A 85 7.41 9.18 18.33
C GLY A 85 8.82 8.64 18.57
N ASP A 86 8.97 7.32 18.69
CA ASP A 86 10.27 6.68 18.91
C ASP A 86 11.25 6.92 17.74
N ILE A 87 10.83 6.62 16.51
CA ILE A 87 11.69 6.85 15.33
C ILE A 87 11.90 8.35 15.07
N HIS A 88 10.88 9.18 15.31
CA HIS A 88 11.00 10.63 15.19
C HIS A 88 12.07 11.19 16.12
N ASN A 89 12.00 10.83 17.41
CA ASN A 89 12.96 11.28 18.40
C ASN A 89 14.39 10.76 18.13
N ALA A 90 14.51 9.49 17.69
CA ALA A 90 15.79 8.92 17.33
C ALA A 90 16.46 9.68 16.18
N ILE A 91 15.69 10.07 15.14
CA ILE A 91 16.24 10.81 14.00
C ILE A 91 16.61 12.24 14.40
N LEU A 92 15.76 12.96 15.14
CA LEU A 92 16.07 14.33 15.60
C LEU A 92 17.24 14.34 16.58
N GLY A 93 17.32 13.37 17.49
CA GLY A 93 18.41 13.18 18.42
C GLY A 93 19.69 12.59 17.82
N SER A 94 19.67 12.23 16.53
CA SER A 94 20.81 11.57 15.83
C SER A 94 21.25 10.25 16.49
N ASP A 95 20.32 9.53 17.11
CA ASP A 95 20.60 8.21 17.69
C ASP A 95 20.67 7.16 16.57
N ARG A 96 21.87 7.02 16.00
CA ARG A 96 22.15 6.11 14.90
C ARG A 96 21.77 4.67 15.21
N GLY A 97 22.13 4.18 16.39
CA GLY A 97 21.86 2.80 16.80
C GLY A 97 20.35 2.50 16.85
N ARG A 98 19.57 3.45 17.37
CA ARG A 98 18.11 3.32 17.44
C ARG A 98 17.46 3.38 16.06
N ILE A 99 17.91 4.29 15.20
CA ILE A 99 17.44 4.40 13.81
C ILE A 99 17.66 3.08 13.07
N GLU A 100 18.86 2.55 13.11
CA GLU A 100 19.22 1.27 12.47
C GLU A 100 18.37 0.11 13.00
N ALA A 101 18.22 0.02 14.31
CA ALA A 101 17.42 -1.04 14.95
C ALA A 101 15.97 -1.02 14.47
N ILE A 102 15.35 0.17 14.35
CA ILE A 102 13.96 0.32 13.90
C ILE A 102 13.84 0.04 12.40
N LEU A 103 14.70 0.60 11.56
CA LEU A 103 14.60 0.44 10.10
C LEU A 103 14.94 -0.98 9.64
N ARG A 104 15.97 -1.61 10.23
CA ARG A 104 16.33 -2.99 9.88
C ARG A 104 15.33 -4.03 10.37
N ASN A 105 14.60 -3.72 11.44
CA ASN A 105 13.56 -4.61 11.98
C ASN A 105 12.28 -3.84 12.32
N PRO A 106 11.57 -3.29 11.30
CA PRO A 106 10.36 -2.51 11.51
C PRO A 106 9.21 -3.34 12.10
N VAL A 107 9.29 -4.68 11.99
CA VAL A 107 8.34 -5.62 12.62
C VAL A 107 8.43 -5.55 14.16
N SER A 108 9.59 -5.23 14.72
CA SER A 108 9.78 -5.05 16.16
C SER A 108 9.38 -3.66 16.68
N SER A 109 9.05 -2.73 15.79
CA SER A 109 8.62 -1.36 16.08
C SER A 109 7.20 -1.10 15.58
N ASP A 110 6.65 0.08 15.86
CA ASP A 110 5.36 0.50 15.28
C ASP A 110 5.51 1.27 13.97
N LEU A 111 6.71 1.27 13.36
CA LEU A 111 7.01 2.03 12.12
C LEU A 111 6.02 1.75 10.99
N LEU A 112 5.64 0.49 10.79
CA LEU A 112 4.72 0.09 9.71
C LEU A 112 3.24 0.17 10.08
N TYR A 113 2.91 0.67 11.28
CA TYR A 113 1.53 0.77 11.71
C TYR A 113 0.74 1.77 10.86
N GLY A 114 -0.43 1.36 10.41
CA GLY A 114 -1.31 2.15 9.55
C GLY A 114 -1.18 1.81 8.06
N PHE A 115 -0.03 1.35 7.59
CA PHE A 115 0.17 1.02 6.18
C PHE A 115 0.64 -0.42 5.88
N ASP A 116 1.18 -1.14 6.87
CA ASP A 116 1.40 -2.59 6.75
C ASP A 116 1.21 -3.27 8.11
N TYR A 117 0.13 -4.05 8.23
CA TYR A 117 -0.30 -4.63 9.51
C TYR A 117 0.36 -5.95 9.88
N THR A 118 1.04 -6.59 8.96
CA THR A 118 1.59 -7.94 9.15
C THR A 118 2.56 -8.03 10.32
N ALA A 119 3.18 -6.91 10.66
CA ALA A 119 4.16 -6.81 11.74
C ALA A 119 3.58 -6.87 13.15
N ARG A 120 2.36 -6.42 13.40
CA ARG A 120 1.85 -6.19 14.77
C ARG A 120 1.24 -7.41 15.44
N SER A 121 0.67 -8.35 14.69
CA SER A 121 0.08 -9.57 15.25
C SER A 121 1.12 -10.43 15.96
N PHE A 122 2.36 -10.35 15.54
CA PHE A 122 3.50 -11.12 16.06
C PHE A 122 3.99 -10.70 17.43
N ARG A 123 3.88 -9.42 17.79
CA ARG A 123 4.38 -8.88 19.05
C ARG A 123 3.68 -9.47 20.30
N ARG A 124 2.53 -10.15 20.16
CA ARG A 124 1.67 -10.53 21.28
C ARG A 124 1.65 -12.02 21.62
N GLY A 125 2.71 -12.76 21.37
CA GLY A 125 2.90 -14.07 21.99
C GLY A 125 2.41 -15.29 21.22
N GLY A 126 2.73 -15.37 19.95
CA GLY A 126 2.58 -16.58 19.13
C GLY A 126 1.38 -16.57 18.17
N PRO A 127 1.32 -17.53 17.23
CA PRO A 127 0.31 -17.54 16.18
C PRO A 127 -1.10 -17.68 16.77
N ARG A 128 -1.92 -16.66 16.55
CA ARG A 128 -3.34 -16.64 16.91
C ARG A 128 -4.19 -17.09 15.72
N ILE A 129 -5.47 -17.39 15.97
CA ILE A 129 -6.43 -17.69 14.88
C ILE A 129 -6.50 -16.51 13.87
N GLU A 130 -6.25 -15.29 14.34
CA GLU A 130 -6.15 -14.07 13.53
C GLU A 130 -5.00 -14.15 12.52
N ASP A 131 -3.90 -14.77 12.89
CA ASP A 131 -2.72 -14.93 12.05
C ASP A 131 -2.97 -15.85 10.84
N ARG A 132 -4.00 -16.70 10.90
CA ARG A 132 -4.44 -17.53 9.77
C ARG A 132 -5.36 -16.80 8.80
N HIS A 133 -5.91 -15.66 9.24
CA HIS A 133 -6.81 -14.87 8.40
C HIS A 133 -6.05 -14.15 7.28
N ASP A 134 -4.92 -13.54 7.58
CA ASP A 134 -4.19 -12.72 6.61
C ASP A 134 -3.66 -13.53 5.41
N PRO A 135 -3.05 -14.72 5.58
CA PRO A 135 -2.71 -15.58 4.45
C PRO A 135 -3.93 -16.03 3.64
N ALA A 136 -5.05 -16.31 4.30
CA ALA A 136 -6.28 -16.65 3.59
C ALA A 136 -6.84 -15.45 2.82
N LEU A 137 -6.78 -14.26 3.39
CA LEU A 137 -7.16 -13.01 2.71
C LEU A 137 -6.21 -12.69 1.55
N THR A 138 -4.93 -13.02 1.68
CA THR A 138 -3.94 -12.88 0.61
C THR A 138 -4.26 -13.79 -0.56
N LEU A 139 -4.60 -15.06 -0.30
CA LEU A 139 -4.98 -16.00 -1.35
C LEU A 139 -6.30 -15.58 -2.02
N ASP A 140 -7.28 -15.12 -1.24
CA ASP A 140 -8.52 -14.53 -1.76
C ASP A 140 -8.21 -13.34 -2.70
N GLY A 141 -7.31 -12.46 -2.27
CA GLY A 141 -6.83 -11.33 -3.07
C GLY A 141 -6.13 -11.76 -4.37
N LEU A 142 -5.32 -12.82 -4.36
CA LEU A 142 -4.69 -13.35 -5.56
C LEU A 142 -5.74 -13.91 -6.55
N LEU A 143 -6.76 -14.59 -6.06
CA LEU A 143 -7.86 -15.09 -6.88
C LEU A 143 -8.67 -13.93 -7.48
N CYS A 144 -8.98 -12.90 -6.68
CA CYS A 144 -9.63 -11.68 -7.17
C CYS A 144 -8.80 -11.00 -8.27
N LEU A 145 -7.49 -10.91 -8.06
CA LEU A 145 -6.56 -10.35 -9.05
C LEU A 145 -6.57 -11.18 -10.35
N ALA A 146 -6.47 -12.50 -10.25
CA ALA A 146 -6.47 -13.39 -11.41
C ALA A 146 -7.76 -13.28 -12.23
N GLU A 147 -8.90 -13.12 -11.57
CA GLU A 147 -10.18 -12.84 -12.25
C GLU A 147 -10.20 -11.44 -12.88
N ALA A 148 -9.73 -10.42 -12.15
CA ALA A 148 -9.75 -9.03 -12.60
C ALA A 148 -8.94 -8.82 -13.88
N VAL A 149 -7.83 -9.54 -14.03
CA VAL A 149 -6.94 -9.44 -15.21
C VAL A 149 -7.26 -10.46 -16.30
N GLY A 150 -8.27 -11.31 -16.09
CA GLY A 150 -8.66 -12.37 -17.05
C GLY A 150 -7.73 -13.59 -17.07
N ALA A 151 -6.81 -13.70 -16.10
CA ALA A 151 -5.96 -14.90 -15.95
C ALA A 151 -6.75 -16.14 -15.52
N ARG A 152 -7.94 -15.92 -14.98
CA ARG A 152 -8.86 -16.96 -14.53
C ARG A 152 -10.30 -16.55 -14.82
N SER A 153 -11.15 -17.54 -15.12
CA SER A 153 -12.59 -17.32 -15.22
C SER A 153 -13.20 -16.94 -13.89
N LEU A 154 -14.21 -16.08 -13.92
CA LEU A 154 -14.99 -15.73 -12.74
C LEU A 154 -15.59 -16.97 -12.08
N GLU A 155 -15.63 -16.97 -10.76
CA GLU A 155 -16.33 -18.01 -10.02
C GLU A 155 -17.81 -18.04 -10.41
N ASN A 156 -18.32 -19.21 -10.80
CA ASN A 156 -19.73 -19.37 -11.11
C ASN A 156 -20.54 -19.52 -9.81
N PRO A 157 -21.36 -18.54 -9.43
CA PRO A 157 -22.09 -18.55 -8.16
C PRO A 157 -23.23 -19.59 -8.14
N GLU A 158 -23.65 -20.11 -9.32
CA GLU A 158 -24.73 -21.09 -9.47
C GLU A 158 -24.25 -22.54 -9.33
N ARG A 159 -22.95 -22.78 -9.49
CA ARG A 159 -22.36 -24.09 -9.26
C ARG A 159 -21.99 -24.27 -7.80
N TYR A 160 -22.91 -24.80 -7.02
CA TYR A 160 -22.64 -25.31 -5.67
C TYR A 160 -21.79 -26.58 -5.76
N THR A 161 -20.51 -26.45 -6.08
CA THR A 161 -19.61 -27.60 -5.98
C THR A 161 -19.10 -27.68 -4.55
N TRP A 162 -19.56 -28.67 -3.83
CA TRP A 162 -19.07 -29.06 -2.50
C TRP A 162 -17.56 -29.32 -2.46
N ARG A 163 -16.94 -29.44 -3.62
CA ARG A 163 -15.51 -29.55 -3.84
C ARG A 163 -14.98 -28.22 -4.37
N ALA A 164 -14.85 -27.22 -3.49
CA ALA A 164 -14.00 -26.08 -3.80
C ALA A 164 -12.62 -26.63 -4.21
N ARG A 165 -12.23 -26.36 -5.45
CA ARG A 165 -10.94 -26.80 -5.97
C ARG A 165 -9.88 -26.20 -5.08
N LYS A 166 -9.04 -27.03 -4.47
CA LYS A 166 -7.86 -26.53 -3.76
C LYS A 166 -6.99 -25.81 -4.80
N THR A 167 -6.93 -24.51 -4.73
CA THR A 167 -6.07 -23.70 -5.59
C THR A 167 -4.94 -23.18 -4.73
N GLY A 168 -3.71 -23.54 -5.07
CA GLY A 168 -2.51 -23.07 -4.37
C GLY A 168 -2.10 -21.68 -4.84
N ALA A 169 -1.38 -20.94 -3.99
CA ALA A 169 -0.85 -19.62 -4.33
C ALA A 169 0.07 -19.68 -5.56
N GLU A 170 0.89 -20.70 -5.69
CA GLU A 170 1.82 -20.88 -6.81
C GLU A 170 1.09 -21.08 -8.15
N GLU A 171 -0.02 -21.84 -8.15
CA GLU A 171 -0.85 -22.01 -9.35
C GLU A 171 -1.43 -20.67 -9.81
N VAL A 172 -1.98 -19.88 -8.87
CA VAL A 172 -2.57 -18.57 -9.19
C VAL A 172 -1.49 -17.59 -9.66
N MET A 173 -0.32 -17.60 -9.03
CA MET A 173 0.80 -16.75 -9.46
C MET A 173 1.29 -17.12 -10.85
N ALA A 174 1.36 -18.40 -11.19
CA ALA A 174 1.74 -18.82 -12.54
C ALA A 174 0.72 -18.34 -13.60
N GLN A 175 -0.59 -18.43 -13.30
CA GLN A 175 -1.65 -17.89 -14.17
C GLN A 175 -1.54 -16.39 -14.36
N LEU A 176 -1.23 -15.64 -13.28
CA LEU A 176 -1.03 -14.19 -13.33
C LEU A 176 0.20 -13.81 -14.16
N GLU A 177 1.33 -14.48 -13.95
CA GLU A 177 2.57 -14.22 -14.69
C GLU A 177 2.40 -14.50 -16.18
N ASP A 178 1.65 -15.55 -16.55
CA ASP A 178 1.31 -15.85 -17.94
C ASP A 178 0.43 -14.74 -18.55
N ALA A 179 -0.62 -14.31 -17.86
CA ALA A 179 -1.50 -13.23 -18.30
C ALA A 179 -0.77 -11.89 -18.45
N PHE A 180 0.15 -11.58 -17.54
CA PHE A 180 0.97 -10.37 -17.61
C PHE A 180 2.12 -10.49 -18.61
N ARG A 181 2.48 -11.69 -19.01
CA ARG A 181 3.74 -12.00 -19.75
C ARG A 181 4.97 -11.44 -19.00
N LEU A 182 4.94 -11.53 -17.70
CA LEU A 182 5.91 -10.96 -16.79
C LEU A 182 6.07 -11.82 -15.55
N ARG A 183 7.29 -12.21 -15.22
CA ARG A 183 7.56 -12.86 -13.93
C ARG A 183 7.65 -11.82 -12.82
N LEU A 184 6.80 -11.97 -11.81
CA LEU A 184 6.73 -11.05 -10.69
C LEU A 184 7.74 -11.43 -9.59
N SER A 185 8.55 -10.47 -9.18
CA SER A 185 9.40 -10.59 -8.02
C SER A 185 8.71 -10.00 -6.79
N ILE A 186 8.67 -10.76 -5.69
CA ILE A 186 8.05 -10.35 -4.43
C ILE A 186 9.13 -10.34 -3.35
N PRO A 187 9.66 -9.17 -2.98
CA PRO A 187 10.77 -9.07 -2.05
C PRO A 187 10.31 -9.14 -0.60
N ASN A 188 11.16 -9.72 0.24
CA ASN A 188 11.02 -9.78 1.69
C ASN A 188 12.30 -9.24 2.35
N PRO A 189 12.48 -7.89 2.42
CA PRO A 189 13.72 -7.30 2.92
C PRO A 189 13.82 -7.28 4.43
N PHE A 190 12.74 -7.58 5.15
CA PHE A 190 12.71 -7.49 6.61
C PHE A 190 12.76 -8.86 7.28
N PRO A 191 13.38 -8.97 8.46
CA PRO A 191 13.30 -10.19 9.26
C PRO A 191 11.86 -10.40 9.76
N ALA A 192 11.47 -11.66 9.92
CA ALA A 192 10.19 -12.05 10.48
C ALA A 192 8.96 -11.49 9.73
N GLU A 193 9.06 -11.28 8.41
CA GLU A 193 7.89 -11.02 7.59
C GLU A 193 6.94 -12.21 7.63
N TYR A 194 5.66 -11.91 7.52
CA TYR A 194 4.59 -12.84 7.75
C TYR A 194 3.52 -12.73 6.66
N GLY A 195 2.96 -13.84 6.25
CA GLY A 195 1.93 -13.86 5.23
C GLY A 195 1.74 -15.23 4.58
N LEU A 196 1.25 -15.22 3.35
CA LEU A 196 1.10 -16.41 2.51
C LEU A 196 2.42 -16.74 1.83
N VAL A 197 2.92 -17.94 2.05
CA VAL A 197 4.12 -18.41 1.34
C VAL A 197 3.77 -18.79 -0.10
N CYS A 198 4.55 -18.28 -1.04
CA CYS A 198 4.47 -18.60 -2.44
C CYS A 198 5.89 -18.69 -3.02
N ARG A 199 6.33 -19.86 -3.41
CA ARG A 199 7.72 -20.13 -3.79
C ARG A 199 8.69 -19.67 -2.67
N ASP A 200 9.65 -18.83 -3.01
CA ASP A 200 10.68 -18.31 -2.10
C ASP A 200 10.25 -17.00 -1.40
N SER A 201 8.99 -16.62 -1.53
CA SER A 201 8.51 -15.32 -1.06
C SER A 201 7.36 -15.44 -0.07
N ILE A 202 7.22 -14.42 0.77
CA ILE A 202 6.10 -14.26 1.68
C ILE A 202 5.27 -13.06 1.21
N MET A 203 3.98 -13.26 1.04
CA MET A 203 3.05 -12.23 0.59
C MET A 203 2.15 -11.78 1.72
N SER A 204 2.17 -10.48 2.03
CA SER A 204 1.11 -9.87 2.82
C SER A 204 -0.15 -9.66 1.96
N TYR A 205 -1.29 -9.44 2.59
CA TYR A 205 -2.55 -9.16 1.87
C TYR A 205 -2.51 -7.88 1.03
N ARG A 206 -1.53 -7.00 1.27
CA ARG A 206 -1.28 -5.81 0.45
C ARG A 206 -0.63 -6.13 -0.89
N VAL A 207 0.08 -7.24 -1.02
CA VAL A 207 0.80 -7.60 -2.26
C VAL A 207 -0.15 -7.75 -3.46
N PRO A 208 -1.23 -8.54 -3.42
CA PRO A 208 -2.16 -8.64 -4.54
C PRO A 208 -2.81 -7.29 -4.91
N GLN A 209 -3.09 -6.46 -3.90
CA GLN A 209 -3.67 -5.12 -4.12
C GLN A 209 -2.69 -4.22 -4.87
N SER A 210 -1.41 -4.21 -4.46
CA SER A 210 -0.37 -3.40 -5.10
C SER A 210 -0.05 -3.87 -6.52
N ILE A 211 -0.08 -5.19 -6.78
CA ILE A 211 0.05 -5.73 -8.14
C ILE A 211 -1.13 -5.27 -9.02
N TYR A 212 -2.37 -5.32 -8.51
CA TYR A 212 -3.55 -4.81 -9.21
C TYR A 212 -3.41 -3.32 -9.55
N GLN A 213 -3.00 -2.52 -8.58
CA GLN A 213 -2.80 -1.07 -8.76
C GLN A 213 -1.75 -0.80 -9.85
N ALA A 214 -0.62 -1.48 -9.79
CA ALA A 214 0.44 -1.36 -10.79
C ALA A 214 -0.01 -1.79 -12.18
N TRP A 215 -0.75 -2.88 -12.29
CA TRP A 215 -1.37 -3.32 -13.54
C TRP A 215 -2.38 -2.29 -14.05
N ARG A 216 -3.26 -1.75 -13.18
CA ARG A 216 -4.22 -0.70 -13.59
C ARG A 216 -3.51 0.53 -14.12
N ILE A 217 -2.45 0.99 -13.44
CA ILE A 217 -1.60 2.07 -13.95
C ILE A 217 -1.12 1.73 -15.36
N SER A 218 -0.48 0.57 -15.55
CA SER A 218 0.07 0.18 -16.85
C SER A 218 -0.98 0.13 -17.96
N GLN A 219 -2.22 -0.29 -17.66
CA GLN A 219 -3.32 -0.31 -18.62
C GLN A 219 -3.81 1.09 -19.00
N ILE A 220 -3.87 2.01 -18.02
CA ILE A 220 -4.33 3.38 -18.25
C ILE A 220 -3.33 4.15 -19.12
N VAL A 221 -2.03 4.00 -18.83
CA VAL A 221 -0.97 4.76 -19.52
C VAL A 221 -0.29 4.00 -20.66
N LYS A 222 -0.85 2.86 -21.11
CA LYS A 222 -0.24 1.94 -22.08
C LYS A 222 0.18 2.57 -23.41
N ASN A 223 -0.45 3.68 -23.80
CA ASN A 223 -0.17 4.39 -25.05
C ASN A 223 0.82 5.55 -24.87
N ILE A 224 1.35 5.74 -23.66
CA ILE A 224 2.33 6.80 -23.33
C ILE A 224 3.69 6.15 -23.18
N GLU A 225 4.66 6.56 -23.98
CA GLU A 225 5.98 5.92 -24.05
C GLU A 225 6.74 6.01 -22.73
N ARG A 226 6.71 7.15 -22.04
CA ARG A 226 7.36 7.38 -20.73
C ARG A 226 6.40 8.09 -19.78
N PRO A 227 5.41 7.37 -19.26
CA PRO A 227 4.38 7.97 -18.45
C PRO A 227 4.94 8.47 -17.13
N ARG A 228 4.50 9.65 -16.75
CA ARG A 228 4.79 10.25 -15.44
C ARG A 228 3.65 9.95 -14.48
N VAL A 229 3.92 9.17 -13.46
CA VAL A 229 2.93 8.73 -12.46
C VAL A 229 3.24 9.36 -11.10
N LEU A 230 2.19 9.84 -10.43
CA LEU A 230 2.28 10.30 -9.04
C LEU A 230 1.29 9.54 -8.18
N GLU A 231 1.73 9.08 -7.02
CA GLU A 231 0.92 8.43 -5.99
C GLU A 231 0.84 9.31 -4.75
N ILE A 232 -0.40 9.53 -4.26
CA ILE A 232 -0.67 10.26 -3.02
C ILE A 232 -0.90 9.25 -1.91
N GLY A 233 0.02 9.17 -0.93
CA GLY A 233 -0.08 8.23 0.16
C GLY A 233 0.25 6.79 -0.25
N GLY A 234 1.51 6.51 -0.58
CA GLY A 234 1.96 5.23 -1.15
C GLY A 234 2.15 4.07 -0.16
N GLY A 235 1.75 4.22 1.11
CA GLY A 235 1.93 3.18 2.13
C GLY A 235 3.40 2.78 2.29
N LEU A 236 3.76 1.50 2.05
CA LEU A 236 5.16 1.05 2.06
C LEU A 236 5.87 1.22 0.70
N GLY A 237 5.19 1.73 -0.34
CA GLY A 237 5.76 1.90 -1.68
C GLY A 237 5.68 0.64 -2.55
N ARG A 238 4.87 -0.34 -2.18
CA ARG A 238 4.72 -1.60 -2.95
C ARG A 238 4.14 -1.37 -4.33
N THR A 239 3.21 -0.43 -4.49
CA THR A 239 2.64 -0.09 -5.81
C THR A 239 3.71 0.43 -6.75
N ALA A 240 4.55 1.35 -6.29
CA ALA A 240 5.68 1.86 -7.08
C ALA A 240 6.69 0.76 -7.44
N TYR A 241 6.97 -0.14 -6.51
CA TYR A 241 7.83 -1.31 -6.76
C TYR A 241 7.27 -2.18 -7.89
N PHE A 242 5.99 -2.55 -7.86
CA PHE A 242 5.39 -3.36 -8.92
C PHE A 242 5.19 -2.57 -10.21
N ALA A 243 4.84 -1.28 -10.14
CA ALA A 243 4.73 -0.43 -11.33
C ALA A 243 6.04 -0.40 -12.13
N ARG A 244 7.18 -0.38 -11.43
CA ARG A 244 8.50 -0.51 -12.08
C ARG A 244 8.67 -1.84 -12.81
N GLN A 245 8.16 -2.94 -12.29
CA GLN A 245 8.17 -4.23 -12.98
C GLN A 245 7.29 -4.23 -14.23
N PHE A 246 6.19 -3.44 -14.24
CA PHE A 246 5.37 -3.19 -15.42
C PHE A 246 5.94 -2.11 -16.37
N GLY A 247 7.18 -1.67 -16.16
CA GLY A 247 7.87 -0.71 -17.04
C GLY A 247 7.60 0.76 -16.76
N ILE A 248 6.92 1.09 -15.66
CA ILE A 248 6.70 2.49 -15.25
C ILE A 248 7.90 2.96 -14.44
N THR A 249 8.76 3.77 -15.05
CA THR A 249 10.04 4.20 -14.46
C THR A 249 10.01 5.61 -13.87
N ASP A 250 9.19 6.53 -14.38
CA ASP A 250 9.00 7.86 -13.81
C ASP A 250 7.84 7.86 -12.79
N TYR A 251 8.18 7.52 -11.54
CA TYR A 251 7.21 7.36 -10.47
C TYR A 251 7.54 8.28 -9.28
N THR A 252 6.57 9.06 -8.85
CA THR A 252 6.69 9.95 -7.68
C THR A 252 5.69 9.53 -6.61
N ILE A 253 6.13 9.38 -5.38
CA ILE A 253 5.26 9.21 -4.21
C ILE A 253 5.35 10.49 -3.37
N ILE A 254 4.21 11.01 -2.98
CA ILE A 254 4.12 12.07 -1.97
C ILE A 254 3.45 11.52 -0.72
N ASP A 255 4.10 11.71 0.42
CA ASP A 255 3.62 11.15 1.68
C ASP A 255 4.13 11.95 2.88
N ILE A 256 3.58 11.67 4.06
CA ILE A 256 4.06 12.19 5.34
C ILE A 256 5.48 11.67 5.64
N PRO A 257 6.25 12.38 6.48
CA PRO A 257 7.67 12.06 6.68
C PRO A 257 7.94 10.62 7.12
N VAL A 258 7.15 10.09 8.06
CA VAL A 258 7.36 8.73 8.59
C VAL A 258 7.08 7.64 7.56
N SER A 259 6.04 7.80 6.74
CA SER A 259 5.74 6.86 5.65
C SER A 259 6.82 6.91 4.59
N SER A 260 7.27 8.12 4.22
CA SER A 260 8.37 8.27 3.24
C SER A 260 9.70 7.67 3.74
N LEU A 261 9.97 7.72 5.03
CA LEU A 261 11.12 7.05 5.64
C LEU A 261 11.05 5.52 5.43
N ALA A 262 9.89 4.93 5.74
CA ALA A 262 9.67 3.49 5.57
C ALA A 262 9.69 3.07 4.10
N GLN A 263 9.06 3.86 3.20
CA GLN A 263 9.11 3.68 1.75
C GLN A 263 10.53 3.70 1.22
N GLY A 264 11.30 4.71 1.61
CA GLY A 264 12.67 4.87 1.16
C GLY A 264 13.58 3.74 1.62
N TYR A 265 13.39 3.27 2.84
CA TYR A 265 14.14 2.12 3.34
C TYR A 265 13.73 0.83 2.61
N PHE A 266 12.44 0.56 2.46
CA PHE A 266 11.95 -0.59 1.69
C PHE A 266 12.48 -0.57 0.25
N LEU A 267 12.20 0.50 -0.49
CA LEU A 267 12.56 0.62 -1.90
C LEU A 267 14.08 0.61 -2.11
N GLY A 268 14.84 1.31 -1.25
CA GLY A 268 16.30 1.31 -1.30
C GLY A 268 16.91 -0.06 -1.02
N ARG A 269 16.30 -0.86 -0.14
CA ARG A 269 16.75 -2.25 0.13
C ARG A 269 16.46 -3.20 -1.04
N VAL A 270 15.33 -3.05 -1.72
CA VAL A 270 14.91 -4.00 -2.76
C VAL A 270 15.34 -3.63 -4.17
N LEU A 271 15.57 -2.34 -4.42
CA LEU A 271 15.97 -1.83 -5.75
C LEU A 271 17.41 -1.29 -5.79
N GLY A 272 18.04 -1.13 -4.62
CA GLY A 272 19.29 -0.42 -4.45
C GLY A 272 19.07 1.06 -4.08
N ASP A 273 20.01 1.63 -3.30
CA ASP A 273 19.90 2.97 -2.76
C ASP A 273 19.86 4.07 -3.84
N SER A 274 20.52 3.83 -4.96
CA SER A 274 20.53 4.74 -6.12
C SER A 274 19.22 4.79 -6.92
N ALA A 275 18.36 3.79 -6.74
CA ALA A 275 17.05 3.73 -7.41
C ALA A 275 16.00 4.67 -6.78
N VAL A 276 16.32 5.28 -5.64
CA VAL A 276 15.42 6.17 -4.90
C VAL A 276 15.99 7.59 -4.86
N GLN A 277 15.15 8.56 -5.20
CA GLN A 277 15.39 10.00 -5.05
C GLN A 277 14.64 10.50 -3.83
N LEU A 278 15.33 11.07 -2.87
CA LEU A 278 14.72 11.56 -1.64
C LEU A 278 14.47 13.08 -1.69
N HIS A 279 13.47 13.51 -0.94
CA HIS A 279 13.20 14.94 -0.77
C HIS A 279 14.43 15.68 -0.22
N GLY A 280 14.74 16.84 -0.82
CA GLY A 280 15.91 17.66 -0.46
C GLY A 280 17.23 17.24 -1.11
N GLU A 281 17.27 16.11 -1.81
CA GLU A 281 18.44 15.77 -2.61
C GLU A 281 18.41 16.48 -3.97
N PRO A 282 19.57 16.82 -4.53
CA PRO A 282 19.66 17.38 -5.90
C PRO A 282 19.02 16.40 -6.90
N PHE A 283 18.23 16.93 -7.83
CA PHE A 283 17.70 16.11 -8.92
C PHE A 283 18.86 15.66 -9.82
N GLY A 284 19.07 14.34 -9.85
CA GLY A 284 20.06 13.74 -10.75
C GLY A 284 19.55 13.65 -12.19
N ALA A 285 20.45 13.43 -13.13
CA ALA A 285 20.14 13.33 -14.56
C ALA A 285 19.26 12.09 -14.92
N SER A 286 19.16 11.09 -14.03
CA SER A 286 18.37 9.89 -14.28
C SER A 286 16.91 10.10 -13.91
N ALA A 287 16.02 10.00 -14.88
CA ALA A 287 14.57 10.00 -14.68
C ALA A 287 14.03 8.69 -14.08
N ASP A 288 14.86 7.63 -14.05
CA ASP A 288 14.43 6.26 -13.70
C ASP A 288 14.46 5.98 -12.19
N ARG A 289 14.36 7.02 -11.36
CA ARG A 289 14.31 6.88 -9.90
C ARG A 289 12.88 7.02 -9.39
N ILE A 290 12.53 6.21 -8.40
CA ILE A 290 11.32 6.45 -7.62
C ILE A 290 11.58 7.66 -6.71
N LYS A 291 10.79 8.71 -6.88
CA LYS A 291 10.93 9.98 -6.17
C LYS A 291 10.02 9.97 -4.93
N LEU A 292 10.60 10.17 -3.75
CA LEU A 292 9.87 10.27 -2.47
C LEU A 292 9.90 11.73 -2.02
N MET A 293 8.78 12.42 -2.21
CA MET A 293 8.70 13.87 -2.05
C MET A 293 7.72 14.25 -0.93
N ALA A 294 7.93 15.46 -0.37
CA ALA A 294 6.96 16.03 0.57
C ALA A 294 5.67 16.46 -0.15
N PRO A 295 4.53 16.53 0.56
CA PRO A 295 3.25 16.96 -0.02
C PRO A 295 3.33 18.27 -0.81
N ARG A 296 4.05 19.26 -0.32
CA ARG A 296 4.23 20.56 -0.98
C ARG A 296 4.89 20.49 -2.36
N PHE A 297 5.69 19.47 -2.61
CA PHE A 297 6.24 19.22 -3.95
C PHE A 297 5.15 19.06 -5.02
N PHE A 298 4.04 18.44 -4.65
CA PHE A 298 2.88 18.33 -5.54
C PHE A 298 1.94 19.53 -5.40
N LEU A 299 1.63 20.00 -4.21
CA LEU A 299 0.63 21.04 -4.00
C LEU A 299 1.07 22.38 -4.61
N ASP A 300 2.33 22.77 -4.42
CA ASP A 300 2.91 24.06 -4.87
C ASP A 300 3.59 23.96 -6.24
N GLY A 301 3.86 22.75 -6.72
CA GLY A 301 4.59 22.54 -7.97
C GLY A 301 3.79 22.86 -9.24
N THR A 302 4.48 22.81 -10.37
CA THR A 302 3.90 23.07 -11.71
C THR A 302 3.96 21.85 -12.63
N ASP A 303 4.70 20.83 -12.27
CA ASP A 303 4.84 19.60 -13.05
C ASP A 303 3.48 18.92 -13.32
N ARG A 304 3.31 18.38 -14.53
CA ARG A 304 2.14 17.61 -14.91
C ARG A 304 2.45 16.13 -14.85
N TYR A 305 1.41 15.33 -14.58
CA TYR A 305 1.46 13.87 -14.51
C TYR A 305 0.41 13.28 -15.44
N ASP A 306 0.76 12.22 -16.13
CA ASP A 306 -0.18 11.49 -16.99
C ASP A 306 -1.24 10.81 -16.14
N LEU A 307 -0.82 10.29 -14.97
CA LEU A 307 -1.70 9.67 -14.00
C LEU A 307 -1.34 10.08 -12.57
N VAL A 308 -2.37 10.43 -11.80
CA VAL A 308 -2.29 10.55 -10.33
C VAL A 308 -3.11 9.42 -9.70
N LEU A 309 -2.48 8.65 -8.81
CA LEU A 309 -3.10 7.58 -8.04
C LEU A 309 -3.33 8.01 -6.60
N ASN A 310 -4.47 7.61 -6.03
CA ASN A 310 -4.70 7.64 -4.59
C ASN A 310 -5.44 6.39 -4.13
N VAL A 311 -4.92 5.75 -3.09
CA VAL A 311 -5.54 4.60 -2.44
C VAL A 311 -5.63 4.85 -0.93
N ASP A 312 -6.84 4.84 -0.39
CA ASP A 312 -7.19 5.08 1.02
C ASP A 312 -6.93 6.52 1.52
N SER A 313 -5.77 7.12 1.28
CA SER A 313 -5.27 8.26 2.02
C SER A 313 -6.04 9.58 1.84
N LEU A 314 -6.64 9.84 0.66
CA LEU A 314 -7.31 11.11 0.38
C LEU A 314 -8.50 11.38 1.31
N THR A 315 -9.28 10.35 1.59
CA THR A 315 -10.46 10.46 2.46
C THR A 315 -10.12 10.39 3.96
N GLU A 316 -8.85 10.11 4.30
CA GLU A 316 -8.35 10.02 5.67
C GLU A 316 -7.70 11.32 6.18
N MET A 317 -7.32 12.23 5.28
CA MET A 317 -6.57 13.46 5.64
C MET A 317 -7.45 14.65 6.04
N GLY A 318 -8.77 14.47 6.09
CA GLY A 318 -9.74 15.55 6.37
C GLY A 318 -10.12 16.35 5.12
N SER A 319 -11.33 16.91 5.13
CA SER A 319 -11.94 17.53 3.94
C SER A 319 -11.20 18.75 3.40
N VAL A 320 -10.56 19.54 4.26
CA VAL A 320 -9.82 20.76 3.86
C VAL A 320 -8.57 20.36 3.07
N ALA A 321 -7.74 19.49 3.62
CA ALA A 321 -6.54 19.02 2.94
C ALA A 321 -6.90 18.26 1.65
N ALA A 322 -7.93 17.41 1.68
CA ALA A 322 -8.39 16.70 0.50
C ALA A 322 -8.82 17.62 -0.65
N ARG A 323 -9.46 18.77 -0.35
CA ARG A 323 -9.81 19.77 -1.37
C ARG A 323 -8.57 20.46 -1.96
N GLU A 324 -7.55 20.72 -1.15
CA GLU A 324 -6.26 21.26 -1.63
C GLU A 324 -5.61 20.27 -2.62
N TYR A 325 -5.54 19.00 -2.24
CA TYR A 325 -5.06 17.95 -3.15
C TYR A 325 -5.93 17.82 -4.41
N TRP A 326 -7.25 17.84 -4.26
CA TRP A 326 -8.16 17.76 -5.40
C TRP A 326 -7.96 18.91 -6.39
N PHE A 327 -7.75 20.12 -5.89
CA PHE A 327 -7.43 21.29 -6.73
C PHE A 327 -6.12 21.08 -7.50
N ALA A 328 -5.07 20.57 -6.85
CA ALA A 328 -3.81 20.25 -7.50
C ALA A 328 -3.95 19.11 -8.54
N ILE A 329 -4.71 18.05 -8.21
CA ILE A 329 -4.99 16.93 -9.12
C ILE A 329 -5.63 17.44 -10.41
N ARG A 330 -6.69 18.24 -10.32
CA ARG A 330 -7.41 18.79 -11.50
C ARG A 330 -6.54 19.63 -12.42
N ARG A 331 -5.53 20.30 -11.89
CA ARG A 331 -4.62 21.16 -12.65
C ARG A 331 -3.45 20.39 -13.27
N ARG A 332 -3.09 19.26 -12.69
CA ARG A 332 -1.79 18.62 -12.96
C ARG A 332 -1.89 17.19 -13.45
N ALA A 333 -3.05 16.54 -13.29
CA ALA A 333 -3.26 15.18 -13.76
C ALA A 333 -3.94 15.16 -15.12
N GLY A 334 -3.49 14.28 -16.02
CA GLY A 334 -4.27 13.87 -17.19
C GLY A 334 -5.41 12.94 -16.78
N VAL A 335 -5.10 11.98 -15.90
CA VAL A 335 -6.03 11.00 -15.35
C VAL A 335 -5.86 10.91 -13.83
N PHE A 336 -6.94 10.76 -13.11
CA PHE A 336 -6.94 10.44 -11.68
C PHE A 336 -7.59 9.08 -11.44
N LEU A 337 -6.84 8.18 -10.81
CA LEU A 337 -7.33 6.88 -10.35
C LEU A 337 -7.45 6.90 -8.83
N SER A 338 -8.65 6.72 -8.31
CA SER A 338 -8.95 6.65 -6.89
C SER A 338 -9.48 5.28 -6.52
N ILE A 339 -8.98 4.69 -5.43
CA ILE A 339 -9.49 3.46 -4.83
C ILE A 339 -9.71 3.71 -3.34
N ASN A 340 -10.92 4.11 -2.96
CA ASN A 340 -11.24 4.52 -1.61
C ASN A 340 -12.54 3.86 -1.11
N HIS A 341 -12.69 3.69 0.21
CA HIS A 341 -13.97 3.35 0.81
C HIS A 341 -14.78 4.62 1.14
N GLU A 342 -16.08 4.45 1.23
CA GLU A 342 -17.02 5.56 1.47
C GLU A 342 -17.53 5.62 2.92
N ALA A 343 -16.79 5.05 3.86
CA ALA A 343 -17.16 5.05 5.28
C ALA A 343 -16.52 6.20 6.09
N ASN A 344 -15.73 7.06 5.45
CA ASN A 344 -15.15 8.26 6.03
C ASN A 344 -16.16 9.42 6.04
N GLU A 345 -15.79 10.56 6.64
CA GLU A 345 -16.64 11.75 6.75
C GLU A 345 -17.06 12.33 5.40
N PHE A 346 -16.25 12.12 4.37
CA PHE A 346 -16.53 12.52 2.98
C PHE A 346 -15.98 11.46 2.01
N THR A 347 -16.43 11.57 0.75
CA THR A 347 -16.08 10.64 -0.31
C THR A 347 -15.37 11.36 -1.45
N VAL A 348 -14.59 10.63 -2.25
CA VAL A 348 -13.98 11.19 -3.46
C VAL A 348 -15.04 11.65 -4.45
N ARG A 349 -16.20 10.97 -4.49
CA ARG A 349 -17.34 11.37 -5.30
C ARG A 349 -17.84 12.79 -5.00
N GLU A 350 -17.81 13.21 -3.73
CA GLU A 350 -18.20 14.58 -3.35
C GLU A 350 -17.20 15.62 -3.86
N LEU A 351 -15.91 15.29 -3.92
CA LEU A 351 -14.90 16.16 -4.54
C LEU A 351 -15.12 16.28 -6.06
N ILE A 352 -15.53 15.18 -6.71
CA ILE A 352 -15.75 15.13 -8.16
C ILE A 352 -17.02 15.88 -8.56
N LYS A 353 -18.12 15.73 -7.80
CA LYS A 353 -19.48 16.16 -8.17
C LYS A 353 -19.56 17.63 -8.54
N ASP A 354 -18.87 18.49 -7.82
CA ASP A 354 -18.92 19.95 -7.99
C ASP A 354 -17.77 20.49 -8.84
N SER A 355 -17.16 19.64 -9.66
CA SER A 355 -15.95 20.01 -10.41
C SER A 355 -16.22 20.19 -11.90
N ALA A 356 -15.78 21.33 -12.44
CA ALA A 356 -15.73 21.56 -13.88
C ALA A 356 -14.46 20.96 -14.51
N GLY A 357 -14.44 20.81 -15.83
CA GLY A 357 -13.25 20.36 -16.59
C GLY A 357 -13.03 18.85 -16.58
N ILE A 358 -14.00 18.06 -16.14
CA ILE A 358 -13.97 16.60 -16.22
C ILE A 358 -14.56 16.16 -17.55
N ALA A 359 -13.78 15.40 -18.33
CA ALA A 359 -14.20 14.84 -19.61
C ALA A 359 -14.98 13.53 -19.44
N LYS A 360 -14.53 12.67 -18.50
CA LYS A 360 -15.15 11.37 -18.30
C LYS A 360 -14.92 10.87 -16.87
N ILE A 361 -15.92 10.18 -16.35
CA ILE A 361 -15.87 9.50 -15.06
C ILE A 361 -16.34 8.05 -15.26
N ASN A 362 -15.52 7.11 -14.84
CA ASN A 362 -15.89 5.72 -14.66
C ASN A 362 -15.88 5.41 -13.16
N ARG A 363 -16.94 4.78 -12.69
CA ARG A 363 -17.07 4.37 -11.29
C ARG A 363 -17.55 2.93 -11.21
N ALA A 364 -16.83 2.11 -10.45
CA ALA A 364 -17.17 0.72 -10.21
C ALA A 364 -16.82 0.30 -8.78
N PRO A 365 -17.45 -0.75 -8.23
CA PRO A 365 -16.95 -1.39 -7.03
C PRO A 365 -15.51 -1.86 -7.25
N SER A 366 -14.63 -1.66 -6.26
CA SER A 366 -13.27 -2.16 -6.35
C SER A 366 -13.25 -3.68 -6.40
N TRP A 367 -12.56 -4.22 -7.40
CA TRP A 367 -12.43 -5.66 -7.56
C TRP A 367 -11.66 -6.32 -6.41
N MET A 368 -10.64 -5.63 -5.89
CA MET A 368 -9.72 -6.16 -4.90
C MET A 368 -10.21 -6.04 -3.45
N ARG A 369 -11.11 -5.09 -3.18
CA ARG A 369 -11.52 -4.78 -1.80
C ARG A 369 -13.01 -4.54 -1.71
N ARG A 370 -13.71 -5.42 -1.00
CA ARG A 370 -15.14 -5.24 -0.75
C ARG A 370 -15.41 -3.95 0.03
N GLY A 371 -16.39 -3.17 -0.41
CA GLY A 371 -16.74 -1.88 0.20
C GLY A 371 -15.88 -0.70 -0.25
N TYR A 372 -15.00 -0.93 -1.20
CA TYR A 372 -14.21 0.10 -1.88
C TYR A 372 -14.79 0.43 -3.24
N THR A 373 -14.56 1.65 -3.68
CA THR A 373 -14.94 2.14 -4.99
C THR A 373 -13.68 2.52 -5.77
N GLU A 374 -13.62 2.08 -7.02
CA GLU A 374 -12.65 2.56 -7.99
C GLU A 374 -13.30 3.67 -8.82
N GLU A 375 -12.70 4.85 -8.84
CA GLU A 375 -13.11 5.99 -9.66
C GLU A 375 -11.97 6.40 -10.57
N LEU A 376 -12.21 6.37 -11.87
CA LEU A 376 -11.29 6.81 -12.90
C LEU A 376 -11.84 8.11 -13.50
N VAL A 377 -11.11 9.20 -13.31
CA VAL A 377 -11.49 10.54 -13.78
C VAL A 377 -10.50 10.98 -14.86
N GLU A 378 -10.99 11.24 -16.05
CA GLU A 378 -10.22 11.81 -17.15
C GLU A 378 -10.52 13.31 -17.23
N PHE A 379 -9.50 14.12 -17.19
CA PHE A 379 -9.65 15.57 -17.31
C PHE A 379 -9.58 15.98 -18.78
N GLY A 380 -10.48 16.89 -19.18
CA GLY A 380 -10.42 17.50 -20.52
C GLY A 380 -9.12 18.27 -20.65
N GLY A 381 -8.38 18.04 -21.71
CA GLY A 381 -7.15 18.79 -22.00
C GLY A 381 -7.48 20.28 -22.03
N GLY A 382 -7.05 20.99 -21.00
CA GLY A 382 -7.05 22.45 -21.06
C GLY A 382 -6.08 22.88 -22.14
N SER A 383 -6.61 23.43 -23.21
CA SER A 383 -5.85 24.19 -24.23
C SER A 383 -5.07 25.31 -23.60
#